data_6b4c79c701269fb20cb3b43a26e77b4d
#
_entry.id   6b4c79c701269fb20cb3b43a26e77b4d
#
_cell.length_a   1.000
_cell.length_b   1.000
_cell.length_c   1.000
_cell.angle_alpha   90.00
_cell.angle_beta   90.00
_cell.angle_gamma   90.00
#
_symmetry.space_group_name_H-M   'P 1'
#
loop_
_entity.id
_entity.type
_entity.pdbx_description
1 polymer ?
#
loop_
_entity_poly.entity_id
_entity_poly.type
_entity_poly.pdbx_seq_one_letter_code
_entity_poly.pdbx_strand_id
1 'polypeptide(L)'
;IISIGFVAVELRQNTYMLRKSQSDQRRLHFNWVYESNCTDPEFRAWHRRLDEDWDNFNEDERYRGLQLGIRTLRLYLEEVTDYFDGQLSKSEYRVLQQTMIMAAKKPNIQLAYRVIKHAYSEKVQKWFEGFDSTVEPMFAKALKQEA
;
A
#
# COMPACT_ATOMS: atom_id res chain seq x y z
N ILE A 1 -16.58 25.42 -32.01
CA ILE A 1 -16.33 24.00 -32.39
C ILE A 1 -14.91 23.53 -32.00
N ILE A 2 -13.96 24.43 -31.73
CA ILE A 2 -12.61 24.10 -31.26
C ILE A 2 -12.61 23.51 -29.83
N SER A 3 -13.69 23.66 -29.07
CA SER A 3 -13.67 23.45 -27.62
C SER A 3 -13.71 21.99 -27.16
N ILE A 4 -14.47 21.10 -27.82
CA ILE A 4 -14.69 19.73 -27.32
C ILE A 4 -13.45 18.86 -27.49
N GLY A 5 -12.77 18.95 -28.64
CA GLY A 5 -11.53 18.22 -28.88
C GLY A 5 -10.39 18.68 -27.96
N PHE A 6 -10.28 19.98 -27.75
CA PHE A 6 -9.28 20.58 -26.86
C PHE A 6 -9.50 20.17 -25.40
N VAL A 7 -10.74 20.26 -24.92
CA VAL A 7 -11.12 19.83 -23.56
C VAL A 7 -10.85 18.33 -23.36
N ALA A 8 -11.12 17.48 -24.35
CA ALA A 8 -10.84 16.06 -24.27
C ALA A 8 -9.32 15.76 -24.17
N VAL A 9 -8.50 16.53 -24.90
CA VAL A 9 -7.03 16.41 -24.83
C VAL A 9 -6.53 16.90 -23.47
N GLU A 10 -7.01 18.05 -23.00
CA GLU A 10 -6.63 18.56 -21.67
C GLU A 10 -7.03 17.61 -20.53
N LEU A 11 -8.23 17.06 -20.58
CA LEU A 11 -8.69 16.06 -19.58
C LEU A 11 -7.80 14.81 -19.59
N ARG A 12 -7.40 14.33 -20.77
CA ARG A 12 -6.45 13.21 -20.89
C ARG A 12 -5.08 13.55 -20.33
N GLN A 13 -4.56 14.72 -20.64
CA GLN A 13 -3.26 15.17 -20.13
C GLN A 13 -3.29 15.35 -18.62
N ASN A 14 -4.33 15.97 -18.07
CA ASN A 14 -4.49 16.14 -16.63
C ASN A 14 -4.62 14.80 -15.90
N THR A 15 -5.40 13.87 -16.45
CA THR A 15 -5.53 12.52 -15.89
C THR A 15 -4.19 11.78 -15.92
N TYR A 16 -3.44 11.89 -17.03
CA TYR A 16 -2.11 11.29 -17.14
C TYR A 16 -1.13 11.89 -16.12
N MET A 17 -1.10 13.21 -15.96
CA MET A 17 -0.24 13.91 -15.02
C MET A 17 -0.57 13.56 -13.56
N LEU A 18 -1.85 13.45 -13.22
CA LEU A 18 -2.29 13.02 -11.89
C LEU A 18 -1.83 11.59 -11.58
N ARG A 19 -2.00 10.66 -12.51
CA ARG A 19 -1.53 9.27 -12.34
C ARG A 19 -0.02 9.17 -12.19
N LYS A 20 0.71 9.94 -13.01
CA LYS A 20 2.17 10.00 -12.89
C LYS A 20 2.59 10.52 -11.52
N SER A 21 1.95 11.57 -11.03
CA SER A 21 2.21 12.13 -9.70
C SER A 21 1.94 11.11 -8.59
N GLN A 22 0.83 10.36 -8.65
CA GLN A 22 0.51 9.30 -7.68
C GLN A 22 1.51 8.16 -7.73
N SER A 23 1.90 7.71 -8.92
CA SER A 23 2.92 6.69 -9.11
C SER A 23 4.28 7.14 -8.56
N ASP A 24 4.67 8.39 -8.78
CA ASP A 24 5.90 8.97 -8.26
C ASP A 24 5.87 9.05 -6.72
N GLN A 25 4.74 9.42 -6.13
CA GLN A 25 4.58 9.43 -4.66
C GLN A 25 4.73 8.04 -4.05
N ARG A 26 4.13 7.00 -4.68
CA ARG A 26 4.31 5.60 -4.24
C ARG A 26 5.77 5.20 -4.30
N ARG A 27 6.42 5.45 -5.42
CA ARG A 27 7.85 5.14 -5.63
C ARG A 27 8.72 5.83 -4.59
N LEU A 28 8.50 7.11 -4.33
CA LEU A 28 9.23 7.87 -3.31
C LEU A 28 9.03 7.30 -1.91
N HIS A 29 7.81 6.91 -1.56
CA HIS A 29 7.54 6.30 -0.25
C HIS A 29 8.27 4.98 -0.08
N PHE A 30 8.16 4.06 -1.05
CA PHE A 30 8.81 2.76 -0.94
C PHE A 30 10.33 2.84 -1.03
N ASN A 31 10.87 3.74 -1.84
CA ASN A 31 12.30 4.01 -1.86
C ASN A 31 12.79 4.53 -0.51
N TRP A 32 12.05 5.45 0.11
CA TRP A 32 12.39 5.94 1.44
C TRP A 32 12.38 4.81 2.49
N VAL A 33 11.36 3.95 2.50
CA VAL A 33 11.31 2.80 3.42
C VAL A 33 12.50 1.85 3.16
N TYR A 34 12.80 1.57 1.90
CA TYR A 34 13.91 0.71 1.52
C TYR A 34 15.26 1.31 1.94
N GLU A 35 15.51 2.57 1.59
CA GLU A 35 16.75 3.30 1.99
C GLU A 35 16.91 3.34 3.50
N SER A 36 15.83 3.67 4.23
CA SER A 36 15.88 3.72 5.70
C SER A 36 16.22 2.35 6.30
N ASN A 37 15.69 1.26 5.76
CA ASN A 37 16.08 -0.09 6.18
C ASN A 37 17.54 -0.42 5.89
N CYS A 38 18.11 0.13 4.82
CA CYS A 38 19.51 -0.11 4.45
C CYS A 38 20.50 0.74 5.26
N THR A 39 20.16 1.99 5.52
CA THR A 39 21.08 3.01 6.04
C THR A 39 20.92 3.32 7.52
N ASP A 40 19.73 3.10 8.09
CA ASP A 40 19.41 3.39 9.48
C ASP A 40 19.19 2.09 10.29
N PRO A 41 20.15 1.70 11.14
CA PRO A 41 20.04 0.49 11.95
C PRO A 41 18.88 0.52 12.96
N GLU A 42 18.53 1.69 13.50
CA GLU A 42 17.43 1.83 14.45
C GLU A 42 16.08 1.67 13.74
N PHE A 43 15.93 2.33 12.58
CA PHE A 43 14.74 2.17 11.75
C PHE A 43 14.57 0.71 11.32
N ARG A 44 15.64 0.06 10.87
CA ARG A 44 15.61 -1.36 10.46
C ARG A 44 15.19 -2.28 11.61
N ALA A 45 15.76 -2.10 12.80
CA ALA A 45 15.44 -2.90 13.96
C ALA A 45 13.96 -2.73 14.36
N TRP A 46 13.47 -1.49 14.40
CA TRP A 46 12.07 -1.19 14.69
C TRP A 46 11.14 -1.73 13.60
N HIS A 47 11.45 -1.50 12.32
CA HIS A 47 10.64 -1.93 11.18
C HIS A 47 10.49 -3.45 11.11
N ARG A 48 11.55 -4.20 11.42
CA ARG A 48 11.51 -5.65 11.50
C ARG A 48 10.58 -6.13 12.62
N ARG A 49 10.58 -5.48 13.76
CA ARG A 49 9.70 -5.79 14.88
C ARG A 49 8.20 -5.55 14.60
N LEU A 50 7.85 -4.76 13.58
CA LEU A 50 6.45 -4.59 13.16
C LEU A 50 5.79 -5.93 12.80
N ASP A 51 6.55 -6.86 12.25
CA ASP A 51 6.05 -8.16 11.81
C ASP A 51 6.23 -9.26 12.89
N GLU A 52 7.32 -9.16 13.68
CA GLU A 52 7.77 -10.22 14.57
C GLU A 52 7.35 -10.01 16.03
N ASP A 53 7.13 -8.78 16.47
CA ASP A 53 7.06 -8.43 17.90
C ASP A 53 6.07 -7.30 18.21
N TRP A 54 5.01 -7.20 17.41
CA TRP A 54 4.02 -6.12 17.54
C TRP A 54 3.39 -6.01 18.93
N ASP A 55 3.14 -7.15 19.57
CA ASP A 55 2.44 -7.19 20.86
C ASP A 55 3.27 -6.59 22.01
N ASN A 56 4.60 -6.61 21.86
CA ASN A 56 5.54 -6.06 22.85
C ASN A 56 5.93 -4.60 22.57
N PHE A 57 5.33 -3.95 21.56
CA PHE A 57 5.56 -2.54 21.29
C PHE A 57 4.99 -1.65 22.40
N ASN A 58 5.75 -0.63 22.79
CA ASN A 58 5.23 0.46 23.60
C ASN A 58 4.30 1.37 22.79
N GLU A 59 3.68 2.34 23.43
CA GLU A 59 2.69 3.23 22.81
C GLU A 59 3.29 4.05 21.66
N ASP A 60 4.50 4.61 21.83
CA ASP A 60 5.18 5.39 20.78
C ASP A 60 5.56 4.52 19.57
N GLU A 61 6.06 3.32 19.79
CA GLU A 61 6.38 2.38 18.74
C GLU A 61 5.14 1.96 17.94
N ARG A 62 4.03 1.70 18.63
CA ARG A 62 2.73 1.40 17.99
C ARG A 62 2.21 2.59 17.19
N TYR A 63 2.32 3.80 17.74
CA TYR A 63 1.91 5.01 17.04
C TYR A 63 2.73 5.21 15.74
N ARG A 64 4.05 5.07 15.79
CA ARG A 64 4.91 5.09 14.60
C ARG A 64 4.49 4.02 13.59
N GLY A 65 4.23 2.80 14.04
CA GLY A 65 3.76 1.70 13.20
C GLY A 65 2.42 2.00 12.55
N LEU A 66 1.47 2.58 13.28
CA LEU A 66 0.19 3.03 12.75
C LEU A 66 0.37 4.11 11.66
N GLN A 67 1.20 5.13 11.90
CA GLN A 67 1.44 6.19 10.92
C GLN A 67 2.07 5.66 9.63
N LEU A 68 3.06 4.77 9.74
CA LEU A 68 3.63 4.07 8.59
C LEU A 68 2.57 3.22 7.86
N GLY A 69 1.75 2.51 8.62
CA GLY A 69 0.66 1.69 8.10
C GLY A 69 -0.38 2.52 7.34
N ILE A 70 -0.83 3.63 7.91
CA ILE A 70 -1.78 4.55 7.26
C ILE A 70 -1.20 5.07 5.94
N ARG A 71 0.04 5.58 5.97
CA ARG A 71 0.68 6.12 4.77
C ARG A 71 0.83 5.06 3.67
N THR A 72 1.27 3.87 4.02
CA THR A 72 1.45 2.75 3.10
C THR A 72 0.11 2.27 2.54
N LEU A 73 -0.86 2.03 3.41
CA LEU A 73 -2.16 1.49 3.02
C LEU A 73 -2.95 2.45 2.13
N ARG A 74 -2.91 3.76 2.42
CA ARG A 74 -3.56 4.77 1.57
C ARG A 74 -3.10 4.69 0.13
N LEU A 75 -1.80 4.55 -0.11
CA LEU A 75 -1.24 4.43 -1.46
C LEU A 75 -1.80 3.20 -2.20
N TYR A 76 -2.00 2.09 -1.51
CA TYR A 76 -2.58 0.88 -2.10
C TYR A 76 -4.09 1.01 -2.32
N LEU A 77 -4.84 1.59 -1.37
CA LEU A 77 -6.29 1.74 -1.52
C LEU A 77 -6.65 2.79 -2.59
N GLU A 78 -5.82 3.80 -2.80
CA GLU A 78 -5.95 4.73 -3.91
C GLU A 78 -5.73 4.00 -5.25
N GLU A 79 -4.73 3.13 -5.33
CA GLU A 79 -4.45 2.35 -6.53
C GLU A 79 -5.58 1.36 -6.87
N VAL A 80 -6.18 0.71 -5.88
CA VAL A 80 -7.33 -0.17 -6.12
C VAL A 80 -8.58 0.62 -6.51
N THR A 81 -8.73 1.84 -6.00
CA THR A 81 -9.80 2.76 -6.44
C THR A 81 -9.63 3.06 -7.92
N ASP A 82 -8.42 3.40 -8.36
CA ASP A 82 -8.10 3.63 -9.78
C ASP A 82 -8.40 2.39 -10.65
N TYR A 83 -8.15 1.19 -10.13
CA TYR A 83 -8.52 -0.03 -10.83
C TYR A 83 -10.03 -0.17 -11.02
N PHE A 84 -10.81 0.09 -9.96
CA PHE A 84 -12.27 0.01 -10.05
C PHE A 84 -12.87 1.09 -10.92
N ASP A 85 -12.20 2.21 -11.09
CA ASP A 85 -12.57 3.29 -12.00
C ASP A 85 -12.08 3.04 -13.45
N GLY A 86 -11.53 1.86 -13.71
CA GLY A 86 -11.05 1.46 -15.04
C GLY A 86 -9.77 2.15 -15.47
N GLN A 87 -9.01 2.68 -14.51
CA GLN A 87 -7.83 3.50 -14.76
C GLN A 87 -6.51 2.72 -14.62
N LEU A 88 -6.54 1.53 -14.03
CA LEU A 88 -5.38 0.67 -13.85
C LEU A 88 -5.44 -0.51 -14.82
N SER A 89 -4.30 -0.90 -15.40
CA SER A 89 -4.21 -2.08 -16.24
C SER A 89 -4.31 -3.38 -15.43
N LYS A 90 -4.68 -4.47 -16.10
CA LYS A 90 -4.75 -5.80 -15.46
C LYS A 90 -3.40 -6.27 -14.91
N SER A 91 -2.29 -5.88 -15.55
CA SER A 91 -0.95 -6.23 -15.09
C SER A 91 -0.57 -5.49 -13.81
N GLU A 92 -0.85 -4.19 -13.74
CA GLU A 92 -0.63 -3.37 -12.54
C GLU A 92 -1.50 -3.88 -11.37
N TYR A 93 -2.77 -4.17 -11.63
CA TYR A 93 -3.66 -4.74 -10.62
C TYR A 93 -3.17 -6.09 -10.08
N ARG A 94 -2.58 -6.92 -10.93
CA ARG A 94 -2.01 -8.20 -10.50
C ARG A 94 -0.83 -8.01 -9.55
N VAL A 95 0.04 -7.03 -9.82
CA VAL A 95 1.14 -6.65 -8.93
C VAL A 95 0.59 -6.13 -7.59
N LEU A 96 -0.42 -5.27 -7.62
CA LEU A 96 -1.10 -4.76 -6.42
C LEU A 96 -1.65 -5.91 -5.56
N GLN A 97 -2.35 -6.87 -6.16
CA GLN A 97 -2.88 -8.04 -5.45
C GLN A 97 -1.77 -8.86 -4.77
N GLN A 98 -0.68 -9.14 -5.49
CA GLN A 98 0.45 -9.88 -4.91
C GLN A 98 1.08 -9.14 -3.73
N THR A 99 1.23 -7.84 -3.85
CA THR A 99 1.75 -7.01 -2.75
C THR A 99 0.80 -7.02 -1.55
N MET A 100 -0.51 -6.93 -1.78
CA MET A 100 -1.49 -6.93 -0.70
C MET A 100 -1.64 -8.28 0.01
N ILE A 101 -1.45 -9.40 -0.69
CA ILE A 101 -1.37 -10.73 -0.05
C ILE A 101 -0.29 -10.75 1.04
N MET A 102 0.82 -10.05 0.85
CA MET A 102 1.91 -9.97 1.83
C MET A 102 1.65 -8.89 2.90
N ALA A 103 1.10 -7.76 2.50
CA ALA A 103 0.99 -6.59 3.37
C ALA A 103 -0.26 -6.61 4.25
N ALA A 104 -1.39 -7.13 3.77
CA ALA A 104 -2.67 -7.04 4.46
C ALA A 104 -2.69 -7.70 5.85
N LYS A 105 -1.80 -8.66 6.11
CA LYS A 105 -1.70 -9.38 7.39
C LYS A 105 -0.89 -8.68 8.45
N LYS A 106 -0.09 -7.69 8.06
CA LYS A 106 0.77 -6.97 9.00
C LYS A 106 -0.07 -6.25 10.04
N PRO A 107 0.25 -6.36 11.34
CA PRO A 107 -0.56 -5.78 12.41
C PRO A 107 -0.77 -4.28 12.26
N ASN A 108 0.26 -3.55 11.84
CA ASN A 108 0.18 -2.11 11.59
C ASN A 108 -0.73 -1.76 10.39
N ILE A 109 -0.78 -2.59 9.36
CA ILE A 109 -1.68 -2.42 8.21
C ILE A 109 -3.14 -2.73 8.62
N GLN A 110 -3.37 -3.77 9.40
CA GLN A 110 -4.69 -4.08 9.93
C GLN A 110 -5.21 -2.97 10.86
N LEU A 111 -4.35 -2.42 11.71
CA LEU A 111 -4.70 -1.28 12.56
C LEU A 111 -4.99 -0.04 11.71
N ALA A 112 -4.16 0.26 10.72
CA ALA A 112 -4.37 1.36 9.79
C ALA A 112 -5.70 1.23 9.05
N TYR A 113 -6.02 0.04 8.56
CA TYR A 113 -7.29 -0.22 7.88
C TYR A 113 -8.50 0.12 8.76
N ARG A 114 -8.51 -0.33 10.02
CA ARG A 114 -9.60 0.01 10.96
C ARG A 114 -9.80 1.51 11.13
N VAL A 115 -8.71 2.30 11.05
CA VAL A 115 -8.76 3.76 11.19
C VAL A 115 -9.29 4.45 9.94
N ILE A 116 -8.86 4.01 8.73
CA ILE A 116 -9.10 4.77 7.49
C ILE A 116 -10.20 4.18 6.60
N LYS A 117 -10.70 2.97 6.85
CA LYS A 117 -11.62 2.25 5.94
C LYS A 117 -12.86 3.04 5.53
N HIS A 118 -13.40 3.85 6.44
CA HIS A 118 -14.61 4.62 6.17
C HIS A 118 -14.43 5.77 5.17
N ALA A 119 -13.18 6.11 4.82
CA ALA A 119 -12.87 7.05 3.75
C ALA A 119 -12.97 6.45 2.34
N TYR A 120 -13.17 5.13 2.24
CA TYR A 120 -13.19 4.40 0.97
C TYR A 120 -14.55 3.77 0.70
N SER A 121 -14.86 3.53 -0.59
CA SER A 121 -16.10 2.90 -1.00
C SER A 121 -16.22 1.46 -0.45
N GLU A 122 -17.45 0.97 -0.31
CA GLU A 122 -17.70 -0.43 0.11
C GLU A 122 -17.00 -1.45 -0.79
N LYS A 123 -16.87 -1.14 -2.08
CA LYS A 123 -16.19 -2.00 -3.04
C LYS A 123 -14.70 -2.16 -2.71
N VAL A 124 -14.03 -1.07 -2.34
CA VAL A 124 -12.63 -1.08 -1.89
C VAL A 124 -12.50 -1.78 -0.54
N GLN A 125 -13.43 -1.54 0.39
CA GLN A 125 -13.42 -2.22 1.68
C GLN A 125 -13.57 -3.74 1.52
N LYS A 126 -14.55 -4.21 0.75
CA LYS A 126 -14.74 -5.65 0.45
C LYS A 126 -13.52 -6.26 -0.24
N TRP A 127 -12.88 -5.52 -1.14
CA TRP A 127 -11.65 -5.98 -1.78
C TRP A 127 -10.53 -6.22 -0.76
N PHE A 128 -10.29 -5.28 0.15
CA PHE A 128 -9.25 -5.43 1.18
C PHE A 128 -9.59 -6.56 2.15
N GLU A 129 -10.83 -6.63 2.62
CA GLU A 129 -11.32 -7.66 3.56
C GLU A 129 -11.31 -9.07 2.96
N GLY A 130 -11.26 -9.18 1.62
CA GLY A 130 -11.15 -10.45 0.90
C GLY A 130 -9.76 -11.10 0.93
N PHE A 131 -8.73 -10.41 1.43
CA PHE A 131 -7.42 -11.02 1.61
C PHE A 131 -7.44 -11.93 2.83
N ASP A 132 -7.45 -13.24 2.58
CA ASP A 132 -7.50 -14.26 3.62
C ASP A 132 -6.28 -14.16 4.54
N SER A 133 -6.54 -14.14 5.85
CA SER A 133 -5.52 -14.16 6.88
C SER A 133 -4.75 -15.49 6.96
N THR A 134 -5.21 -16.54 6.30
CA THR A 134 -4.64 -17.90 6.37
C THR A 134 -3.49 -18.15 5.38
N VAL A 135 -3.35 -17.34 4.31
CA VAL A 135 -2.26 -17.52 3.34
C VAL A 135 -0.92 -17.12 3.97
N GLU A 136 -0.02 -18.05 4.12
CA GLU A 136 1.32 -17.80 4.67
C GLU A 136 2.09 -16.82 3.78
N PRO A 137 2.73 -15.76 4.32
CA PRO A 137 3.49 -14.81 3.53
C PRO A 137 4.54 -15.51 2.65
N MET A 138 4.61 -15.16 1.36
CA MET A 138 5.55 -15.79 0.42
C MET A 138 6.99 -15.76 0.91
N PHE A 139 7.40 -14.70 1.61
CA PHE A 139 8.74 -14.59 2.19
C PHE A 139 8.98 -15.58 3.34
N ALA A 140 7.99 -15.80 4.21
CA ALA A 140 8.11 -16.80 5.26
C ALA A 140 8.26 -18.21 4.69
N LYS A 141 7.58 -18.49 3.58
CA LYS A 141 7.68 -19.76 2.86
C LYS A 141 9.04 -19.92 2.16
N ALA A 142 9.55 -18.87 1.52
CA ALA A 142 10.85 -18.88 0.88
C ALA A 142 12.00 -19.08 1.90
N LEU A 143 11.95 -18.35 3.03
CA LEU A 143 12.95 -18.48 4.09
C LEU A 143 12.94 -19.86 4.76
N LYS A 144 11.79 -20.53 4.87
CA LYS A 144 11.70 -21.91 5.38
C LYS A 144 12.22 -22.96 4.41
N GLN A 145 12.28 -22.67 3.12
CA GLN A 145 12.82 -23.60 2.11
C GLN A 145 14.35 -23.56 1.99
N GLU A 146 14.99 -22.50 2.51
CA GLU A 146 16.44 -22.34 2.53
C GLU A 146 17.09 -22.78 3.86
N ALA A 147 16.29 -23.13 4.86
CA ALA A 147 16.74 -23.67 6.15
C ALA A 147 16.65 -25.20 6.19
#